data_00ae82f962d816100373afd4b8be0710
#
_entry.id   00ae82f962d816100373afd4b8be0710
#
_cell.length_a   1.000
_cell.length_b   1.000
_cell.length_c   1.000
_cell.angle_alpha   90.00
_cell.angle_beta   90.00
_cell.angle_gamma   90.00
#
_symmetry.space_group_name_H-M   'P 1'
#
loop_
_entity.id
_entity.type
_entity.pdbx_description
1 polymer ?
#
loop_
_entity_poly.entity_id
_entity_poly.type
_entity_poly.pdbx_seq_one_letter_code
_entity_poly.pdbx_strand_id
1 'polypeptide(L)'
;DQPRSRGLGDVYKRQPYINGGGVKNTGVELNLTWNDQIGKDFSYNIGINGAYNKNKVGEIPNDDGIIHGSTNQLYDNTPEFYRAENGKPIGYFYGFKTAGIFQNNQEIEDWIKAGNGVLQADVQPGDVKFVDINHDGRVNELDKTDLGNGIPDFTMGFNLGFNWKGLDFSVVANGAFGQQIVQSYRNHTSKQANYTTAILGRWTGEGTSNRIPRVTDQNLNWQFSDLYVQDGDYLRISNITLGYDFAKLLRCKVISQCRIYAQVQNAFTFTKYDGMDPEIGYGPEGDNGQGWVSGVDLGYYPRPRTVLFGVNLKF
;
A
#
# COMPACT_ATOMS: atom_id res chain seq x y z
N ASP A 1 -25.03 -8.60 -55.05
CA ASP A 1 -24.09 -9.18 -54.07
C ASP A 1 -23.26 -8.06 -53.49
N GLN A 2 -23.63 -7.61 -52.31
CA GLN A 2 -22.81 -6.64 -51.53
C GLN A 2 -21.70 -7.41 -50.83
N PRO A 3 -20.43 -6.98 -50.86
CA PRO A 3 -19.37 -7.58 -50.12
C PRO A 3 -19.61 -7.27 -48.62
N ARG A 4 -19.91 -8.31 -47.87
CA ARG A 4 -20.00 -8.24 -46.40
C ARG A 4 -18.62 -7.95 -45.87
N SER A 5 -18.49 -6.79 -45.20
CA SER A 5 -17.30 -6.42 -44.44
C SER A 5 -17.02 -7.43 -43.34
N ARG A 6 -16.10 -8.37 -43.62
CA ARG A 6 -15.59 -9.35 -42.66
C ARG A 6 -14.29 -8.92 -42.00
N GLY A 7 -13.94 -7.64 -42.07
CA GLY A 7 -12.58 -7.18 -41.76
C GLY A 7 -12.29 -6.54 -40.42
N LEU A 8 -13.28 -6.00 -39.72
CA LEU A 8 -13.00 -5.22 -38.51
C LEU A 8 -13.14 -5.98 -37.16
N GLY A 9 -13.86 -7.12 -37.18
CA GLY A 9 -14.04 -7.92 -35.97
C GLY A 9 -12.86 -8.83 -35.61
N ASP A 10 -12.02 -9.22 -36.60
CA ASP A 10 -10.89 -10.10 -36.35
C ASP A 10 -9.58 -9.40 -36.03
N VAL A 11 -9.45 -8.10 -36.30
CA VAL A 11 -8.24 -7.32 -35.99
C VAL A 11 -8.09 -7.13 -34.48
N TYR A 12 -9.19 -6.96 -33.76
CA TYR A 12 -9.17 -6.84 -32.29
C TYR A 12 -8.97 -8.17 -31.53
N LYS A 13 -9.17 -9.30 -32.19
CA LYS A 13 -9.03 -10.63 -31.56
C LYS A 13 -7.64 -11.26 -31.65
N ARG A 14 -6.72 -10.64 -32.39
CA ARG A 14 -5.36 -11.15 -32.60
C ARG A 14 -4.32 -10.07 -32.42
N GLN A 15 -4.26 -9.52 -31.20
CA GLN A 15 -3.11 -8.69 -30.84
C GLN A 15 -1.94 -9.66 -30.57
N PRO A 16 -0.81 -9.52 -31.28
CA PRO A 16 0.37 -10.31 -31.01
C PRO A 16 0.95 -9.90 -29.65
N TYR A 17 1.38 -10.88 -28.86
CA TYR A 17 2.22 -10.58 -27.69
C TYR A 17 3.59 -10.13 -28.21
N ILE A 18 4.00 -8.95 -27.75
CA ILE A 18 5.33 -8.39 -28.00
C ILE A 18 6.07 -8.24 -26.69
N ASN A 19 7.41 -8.18 -26.73
CA ASN A 19 8.21 -7.79 -25.58
C ASN A 19 7.98 -6.31 -25.31
N GLY A 20 7.20 -6.00 -24.29
CA GLY A 20 6.78 -4.63 -23.93
C GLY A 20 7.79 -3.84 -23.13
N GLY A 21 9.01 -4.34 -22.93
CA GLY A 21 10.06 -3.72 -22.15
C GLY A 21 10.62 -4.64 -21.07
N GLY A 22 11.60 -4.17 -20.33
CA GLY A 22 12.24 -4.89 -19.23
C GLY A 22 12.06 -4.16 -17.91
N VAL A 23 12.10 -4.90 -16.80
CA VAL A 23 12.16 -4.33 -15.45
C VAL A 23 13.45 -4.77 -14.80
N LYS A 24 14.21 -3.82 -14.27
CA LYS A 24 15.45 -4.07 -13.54
C LYS A 24 15.24 -3.88 -12.06
N ASN A 25 15.57 -4.92 -11.29
CA ASN A 25 15.67 -4.86 -9.85
C ASN A 25 17.15 -4.87 -9.44
N THR A 26 17.54 -3.96 -8.56
CA THR A 26 18.91 -3.88 -8.03
C THR A 26 18.82 -3.71 -6.53
N GLY A 27 19.48 -4.61 -5.80
CA GLY A 27 19.35 -4.61 -4.35
C GLY A 27 20.51 -5.29 -3.64
N VAL A 28 20.43 -5.26 -2.32
CA VAL A 28 21.33 -5.93 -1.39
C VAL A 28 20.50 -6.68 -0.37
N GLU A 29 20.88 -7.92 -0.11
CA GLU A 29 20.25 -8.76 0.90
C GLU A 29 21.25 -9.13 1.98
N LEU A 30 20.80 -9.12 3.23
CA LEU A 30 21.57 -9.53 4.39
C LEU A 30 20.76 -10.55 5.17
N ASN A 31 21.42 -11.66 5.55
CA ASN A 31 20.84 -12.65 6.47
C ASN A 31 21.89 -13.01 7.52
N LEU A 32 21.56 -12.74 8.78
CA LEU A 32 22.39 -13.03 9.94
C LEU A 32 21.62 -13.93 10.89
N THR A 33 22.25 -15.06 11.27
CA THR A 33 21.69 -15.96 12.26
C THR A 33 22.74 -16.28 13.30
N TRP A 34 22.38 -16.12 14.57
CA TRP A 34 23.20 -16.45 15.69
C TRP A 34 22.50 -17.47 16.57
N ASN A 35 23.16 -18.57 16.86
CA ASN A 35 22.68 -19.61 17.77
C ASN A 35 23.78 -19.86 18.81
N ASP A 36 23.41 -19.85 20.09
CA ASP A 36 24.35 -20.06 21.15
C ASP A 36 23.70 -20.75 22.35
N GLN A 37 24.54 -21.31 23.22
CA GLN A 37 24.13 -21.98 24.45
C GLN A 37 24.97 -21.51 25.62
N ILE A 38 24.34 -21.03 26.67
CA ILE A 38 24.99 -20.60 27.91
C ILE A 38 24.76 -21.67 28.98
N GLY A 39 25.83 -22.37 29.33
CA GLY A 39 25.76 -23.51 30.25
C GLY A 39 24.99 -24.69 29.63
N LYS A 40 24.27 -25.46 30.49
CA LYS A 40 23.54 -26.67 30.05
C LYS A 40 22.06 -26.45 29.84
N ASP A 41 21.51 -25.35 30.35
CA ASP A 41 20.08 -25.17 30.50
C ASP A 41 19.49 -24.02 29.65
N PHE A 42 20.34 -23.13 29.14
CA PHE A 42 19.87 -21.97 28.35
C PHE A 42 20.44 -21.98 26.94
N SER A 43 19.58 -22.01 25.94
CA SER A 43 19.93 -21.83 24.54
C SER A 43 19.09 -20.75 23.91
N TYR A 44 19.66 -20.02 22.98
CA TYR A 44 18.93 -18.96 22.26
C TYR A 44 19.33 -18.87 20.80
N ASN A 45 18.43 -18.33 20.00
CA ASN A 45 18.66 -18.02 18.61
C ASN A 45 18.15 -16.62 18.28
N ILE A 46 18.92 -15.91 17.49
CA ILE A 46 18.56 -14.60 16.95
C ILE A 46 18.78 -14.66 15.44
N GLY A 47 17.76 -14.28 14.67
CA GLY A 47 17.86 -14.15 13.22
C GLY A 47 17.39 -12.77 12.80
N ILE A 48 18.14 -12.15 11.90
CA ILE A 48 17.82 -10.87 11.28
C ILE A 48 18.04 -11.05 9.79
N ASN A 49 17.05 -10.71 8.99
CA ASN A 49 17.21 -10.57 7.55
C ASN A 49 16.70 -9.21 7.10
N GLY A 50 17.27 -8.71 6.03
CA GLY A 50 16.85 -7.46 5.42
C GLY A 50 17.20 -7.48 3.95
N ALA A 51 16.32 -6.92 3.13
CA ALA A 51 16.53 -6.73 1.71
C ALA A 51 16.19 -5.29 1.33
N TYR A 52 17.13 -4.63 0.71
CA TYR A 52 16.91 -3.35 0.03
C TYR A 52 16.84 -3.62 -1.47
N ASN A 53 15.78 -3.16 -2.13
CA ASN A 53 15.59 -3.36 -3.56
C ASN A 53 15.11 -2.06 -4.22
N LYS A 54 15.66 -1.77 -5.38
CA LYS A 54 15.24 -0.66 -6.23
C LYS A 54 14.74 -1.21 -7.56
N ASN A 55 13.46 -0.95 -7.83
CA ASN A 55 12.78 -1.33 -9.07
C ASN A 55 12.85 -0.21 -10.09
N LYS A 56 13.10 -0.53 -11.35
CA LYS A 56 13.16 0.43 -12.44
C LYS A 56 12.73 -0.19 -13.75
N VAL A 57 11.78 0.46 -14.43
CA VAL A 57 11.40 0.12 -15.80
C VAL A 57 12.53 0.48 -16.74
N GLY A 58 12.87 -0.44 -17.62
CA GLY A 58 13.83 -0.22 -18.71
C GLY A 58 13.18 0.47 -19.92
N GLU A 59 13.76 0.25 -21.10
CA GLU A 59 13.22 0.81 -22.33
C GLU A 59 11.91 0.12 -22.72
N ILE A 60 10.86 0.90 -22.92
CA ILE A 60 9.57 0.49 -23.46
C ILE A 60 9.58 0.87 -24.95
N PRO A 61 9.36 -0.07 -25.88
CA PRO A 61 9.51 0.15 -27.32
C PRO A 61 8.26 0.79 -27.95
N ASN A 62 7.80 1.89 -27.38
CA ASN A 62 6.74 2.74 -27.95
C ASN A 62 7.21 4.20 -27.95
N ASP A 63 6.49 5.07 -28.67
CA ASP A 63 6.92 6.44 -28.93
C ASP A 63 7.01 7.32 -27.67
N ASP A 64 6.18 7.06 -26.66
CA ASP A 64 6.11 7.83 -25.42
C ASP A 64 6.88 7.20 -24.25
N GLY A 65 7.31 5.93 -24.38
CA GLY A 65 8.02 5.21 -23.31
C GLY A 65 7.13 4.90 -22.11
N ILE A 66 5.81 4.81 -22.30
CA ILE A 66 4.81 4.64 -21.25
C ILE A 66 3.90 3.46 -21.57
N ILE A 67 3.62 2.62 -20.57
CA ILE A 67 2.49 1.71 -20.57
C ILE A 67 1.46 2.24 -19.58
N HIS A 68 0.31 2.64 -20.10
CA HIS A 68 -0.77 3.21 -19.32
C HIS A 68 -1.46 2.16 -18.46
N GLY A 69 -1.80 2.54 -17.24
CA GLY A 69 -2.60 1.73 -16.34
C GLY A 69 -4.06 1.62 -16.76
N SER A 70 -4.76 0.65 -16.19
CA SER A 70 -6.19 0.49 -16.42
C SER A 70 -6.98 1.63 -15.78
N THR A 71 -8.07 2.04 -16.46
CA THR A 71 -9.03 3.02 -15.94
C THR A 71 -10.09 2.34 -15.07
N ASN A 72 -10.83 3.13 -14.28
CA ASN A 72 -11.98 2.68 -13.48
C ASN A 72 -11.66 1.56 -12.47
N GLN A 73 -10.44 1.57 -11.93
CA GLN A 73 -10.00 0.57 -10.95
C GLN A 73 -10.23 1.02 -9.49
N LEU A 74 -10.51 2.30 -9.28
CA LEU A 74 -10.88 2.86 -7.98
C LEU A 74 -12.39 3.15 -7.94
N TYR A 75 -12.95 3.30 -6.75
CA TYR A 75 -14.39 3.55 -6.58
C TYR A 75 -14.87 4.87 -7.20
N ASP A 76 -14.01 5.85 -7.41
CA ASP A 76 -14.33 7.15 -8.00
C ASP A 76 -14.28 7.16 -9.53
N ASN A 77 -14.29 5.99 -10.19
CA ASN A 77 -14.16 5.86 -11.64
C ASN A 77 -12.99 6.68 -12.20
N THR A 78 -11.90 6.61 -11.50
CA THR A 78 -10.67 7.34 -11.81
C THR A 78 -10.18 6.94 -13.20
N PRO A 79 -9.73 7.90 -14.02
CA PRO A 79 -8.98 7.57 -15.23
C PRO A 79 -7.69 6.82 -14.84
N GLU A 80 -6.67 6.86 -15.61
CA GLU A 80 -5.38 6.28 -15.24
C GLU A 80 -4.85 6.87 -13.93
N PHE A 81 -4.44 6.02 -12.98
CA PHE A 81 -3.83 6.44 -11.71
C PHE A 81 -2.48 5.77 -11.43
N TYR A 82 -2.00 4.89 -12.31
CA TYR A 82 -0.69 4.24 -12.23
C TYR A 82 -0.14 3.99 -13.63
N ARG A 83 1.18 3.94 -13.75
CA ARG A 83 1.90 3.79 -15.03
C ARG A 83 3.12 2.89 -14.90
N ALA A 84 3.58 2.37 -16.03
CA ALA A 84 4.97 1.97 -16.22
C ALA A 84 5.60 2.97 -17.20
N GLU A 85 6.69 3.59 -16.80
CA GLU A 85 7.40 4.62 -17.57
C GLU A 85 8.90 4.39 -17.48
N ASN A 86 9.61 4.68 -18.58
CA ASN A 86 11.04 4.53 -18.67
C ASN A 86 11.75 5.23 -17.50
N GLY A 87 12.51 4.47 -16.76
CA GLY A 87 13.31 4.98 -15.65
C GLY A 87 12.61 5.15 -14.31
N LYS A 88 11.29 4.93 -14.23
CA LYS A 88 10.47 4.96 -13.01
C LYS A 88 10.28 3.55 -12.43
N PRO A 89 9.84 3.42 -11.16
CA PRO A 89 9.34 2.14 -10.65
C PRO A 89 8.13 1.66 -11.45
N ILE A 90 7.98 0.35 -11.64
CA ILE A 90 6.79 -0.19 -12.30
C ILE A 90 5.56 0.03 -11.41
N GLY A 91 4.47 0.48 -11.99
CA GLY A 91 3.22 0.69 -11.25
C GLY A 91 3.27 1.87 -10.27
N TYR A 92 4.10 2.87 -10.53
CA TYR A 92 4.08 4.09 -9.73
C TYR A 92 2.73 4.81 -9.87
N PHE A 93 2.30 5.46 -8.81
CA PHE A 93 1.04 6.19 -8.76
C PHE A 93 1.18 7.52 -9.48
N TYR A 94 0.28 7.79 -10.41
CA TYR A 94 0.29 8.95 -11.28
C TYR A 94 -0.94 9.80 -11.07
N GLY A 95 -0.79 11.00 -10.51
CA GLY A 95 -1.90 11.87 -10.16
C GLY A 95 -1.48 13.29 -9.81
N PHE A 96 -2.45 14.07 -9.35
CA PHE A 96 -2.22 15.45 -8.95
C PHE A 96 -1.55 15.54 -7.58
N LYS A 97 -0.69 16.54 -7.43
CA LYS A 97 -0.18 16.95 -6.13
C LYS A 97 -1.05 18.05 -5.55
N THR A 98 -1.25 18.05 -4.22
CA THR A 98 -2.06 19.04 -3.54
C THR A 98 -1.24 19.91 -2.60
N ALA A 99 -1.68 21.15 -2.38
CA ALA A 99 -1.10 22.11 -1.43
C ALA A 99 -2.04 22.38 -0.24
N GLY A 100 -2.98 21.48 0.03
CA GLY A 100 -3.98 21.61 1.07
C GLY A 100 -5.33 22.10 0.56
N ILE A 101 -6.07 22.83 1.37
CA ILE A 101 -7.45 23.26 1.12
C ILE A 101 -7.53 24.77 1.24
N PHE A 102 -8.24 25.41 0.29
CA PHE A 102 -8.51 26.84 0.36
C PHE A 102 -9.36 27.18 1.60
N GLN A 103 -8.86 28.07 2.43
CA GLN A 103 -9.52 28.41 3.68
C GLN A 103 -10.55 29.52 3.53
N ASN A 104 -10.32 30.49 2.65
CA ASN A 104 -11.20 31.64 2.41
C ASN A 104 -11.02 32.19 0.98
N ASN A 105 -11.89 33.13 0.59
CA ASN A 105 -11.85 33.74 -0.73
C ASN A 105 -10.57 34.55 -0.99
N GLN A 106 -10.01 35.20 0.02
CA GLN A 106 -8.80 35.98 -0.13
C GLN A 106 -7.63 35.08 -0.53
N GLU A 107 -7.55 33.89 0.08
CA GLU A 107 -6.52 32.92 -0.25
C GLU A 107 -6.64 32.40 -1.71
N ILE A 108 -7.87 32.21 -2.22
CA ILE A 108 -8.11 31.87 -3.61
C ILE A 108 -7.61 32.98 -4.55
N GLU A 109 -7.96 34.23 -4.25
CA GLU A 109 -7.51 35.37 -5.04
C GLU A 109 -5.99 35.51 -5.05
N ASP A 110 -5.36 35.38 -3.89
CA ASP A 110 -3.90 35.48 -3.74
C ASP A 110 -3.19 34.31 -4.46
N TRP A 111 -3.76 33.12 -4.42
CA TRP A 111 -3.26 31.96 -5.17
C TRP A 111 -3.27 32.20 -6.68
N ILE A 112 -4.38 32.70 -7.21
CA ILE A 112 -4.52 33.02 -8.64
C ILE A 112 -3.61 34.20 -9.03
N LYS A 113 -3.55 35.26 -8.22
CA LYS A 113 -2.66 36.40 -8.45
C LYS A 113 -1.18 36.02 -8.45
N ALA A 114 -0.81 35.01 -7.69
CA ALA A 114 0.56 34.48 -7.67
C ALA A 114 0.90 33.66 -8.94
N GLY A 115 -0.03 33.51 -9.88
CA GLY A 115 0.17 32.78 -11.13
C GLY A 115 -0.12 31.28 -11.05
N ASN A 116 -0.63 30.81 -9.90
CA ASN A 116 -1.04 29.42 -9.78
C ASN A 116 -2.38 29.18 -10.47
N GLY A 117 -2.51 28.05 -11.13
CA GLY A 117 -3.77 27.62 -11.75
C GLY A 117 -4.76 27.06 -10.73
N VAL A 118 -6.00 26.90 -11.17
CA VAL A 118 -7.04 26.15 -10.46
C VAL A 118 -7.62 25.08 -11.40
N LEU A 119 -7.98 23.93 -10.85
CA LEU A 119 -8.53 22.82 -11.65
C LEU A 119 -9.97 23.08 -12.10
N GLN A 120 -10.75 23.81 -11.29
CA GLN A 120 -12.14 24.17 -11.59
C GLN A 120 -12.34 25.68 -11.51
N ALA A 121 -13.12 26.24 -12.46
CA ALA A 121 -13.29 27.68 -12.56
C ALA A 121 -14.11 28.29 -11.41
N ASP A 122 -14.99 27.52 -10.78
CA ASP A 122 -15.87 27.89 -9.67
C ASP A 122 -15.34 27.47 -8.30
N VAL A 123 -14.01 27.47 -8.14
CA VAL A 123 -13.34 27.12 -6.89
C VAL A 123 -13.84 27.98 -5.72
N GLN A 124 -14.07 27.34 -4.58
CA GLN A 124 -14.60 27.99 -3.38
C GLN A 124 -13.79 27.57 -2.14
N PRO A 125 -13.90 28.30 -1.02
CA PRO A 125 -13.33 27.87 0.25
C PRO A 125 -13.79 26.45 0.62
N GLY A 126 -12.85 25.63 1.07
CA GLY A 126 -13.06 24.21 1.33
C GLY A 126 -12.71 23.29 0.15
N ASP A 127 -12.39 23.84 -1.03
CA ASP A 127 -11.92 23.05 -2.16
C ASP A 127 -10.41 22.82 -2.11
N VAL A 128 -9.97 21.77 -2.79
CA VAL A 128 -8.56 21.35 -2.83
C VAL A 128 -7.72 22.30 -3.69
N LYS A 129 -6.56 22.67 -3.20
CA LYS A 129 -5.52 23.37 -3.94
C LYS A 129 -4.68 22.35 -4.71
N PHE A 130 -4.94 22.19 -5.99
CA PHE A 130 -4.08 21.41 -6.85
C PHE A 130 -2.88 22.24 -7.31
N VAL A 131 -1.71 21.61 -7.38
CA VAL A 131 -0.46 22.30 -7.72
C VAL A 131 -0.28 22.31 -9.23
N ASP A 132 -0.03 23.50 -9.79
CA ASP A 132 0.47 23.70 -11.15
C ASP A 132 1.96 23.33 -11.16
N ILE A 133 2.27 22.15 -11.67
CA ILE A 133 3.65 21.59 -11.67
C ILE A 133 4.51 22.22 -12.76
N ASN A 134 3.91 22.46 -13.92
CA ASN A 134 4.62 22.99 -15.08
C ASN A 134 4.69 24.53 -15.11
N HIS A 135 3.98 25.21 -14.17
CA HIS A 135 3.94 26.66 -14.01
C HIS A 135 3.39 27.40 -15.25
N ASP A 136 2.41 26.82 -15.94
CA ASP A 136 1.76 27.45 -17.08
C ASP A 136 0.53 28.33 -16.71
N GLY A 137 0.20 28.39 -15.40
CA GLY A 137 -0.93 29.13 -14.85
C GLY A 137 -2.25 28.40 -14.96
N ARG A 138 -2.23 27.11 -15.24
CA ARG A 138 -3.42 26.25 -15.33
C ARG A 138 -3.13 24.93 -14.66
N VAL A 139 -4.15 24.32 -14.02
CA VAL A 139 -4.06 22.95 -13.55
C VAL A 139 -4.82 22.04 -14.51
N ASN A 140 -4.12 21.09 -15.11
CA ASN A 140 -4.67 20.16 -16.11
C ASN A 140 -3.89 18.82 -16.08
N GLU A 141 -4.15 17.93 -17.05
CA GLU A 141 -3.52 16.60 -17.12
C GLU A 141 -1.97 16.64 -17.16
N LEU A 142 -1.37 17.76 -17.59
CA LEU A 142 0.10 17.92 -17.64
C LEU A 142 0.72 18.19 -16.28
N ASP A 143 -0.09 18.45 -15.24
CA ASP A 143 0.36 18.66 -13.87
C ASP A 143 0.31 17.40 -13.01
N LYS A 144 -0.07 16.27 -13.59
CA LYS A 144 0.02 14.99 -12.92
C LYS A 144 1.50 14.55 -12.83
N THR A 145 1.84 13.95 -11.71
CA THR A 145 3.21 13.56 -11.39
C THR A 145 3.26 12.22 -10.65
N ASP A 146 4.47 11.76 -10.38
CA ASP A 146 4.77 10.60 -9.57
C ASP A 146 4.43 10.89 -8.09
N LEU A 147 3.51 10.12 -7.53
CA LEU A 147 3.05 10.20 -6.15
C LEU A 147 3.62 9.08 -5.26
N GLY A 148 4.58 8.31 -5.79
CA GLY A 148 5.15 7.16 -5.13
C GLY A 148 4.63 5.83 -5.68
N ASN A 149 4.92 4.73 -5.02
CA ASN A 149 4.54 3.39 -5.49
C ASN A 149 4.30 2.43 -4.32
N GLY A 150 3.62 1.31 -4.61
CA GLY A 150 3.30 0.29 -3.62
C GLY A 150 4.38 -0.78 -3.43
N ILE A 151 5.57 -0.63 -4.03
CA ILE A 151 6.68 -1.57 -3.87
C ILE A 151 7.58 -1.08 -2.74
N PRO A 152 7.83 -1.87 -1.67
CA PRO A 152 8.71 -1.45 -0.61
C PRO A 152 10.17 -1.36 -1.09
N ASP A 153 10.86 -0.29 -0.67
CA ASP A 153 12.31 -0.15 -0.87
C ASP A 153 13.10 -1.07 0.06
N PHE A 154 12.59 -1.28 1.28
CA PHE A 154 13.25 -2.10 2.28
C PHE A 154 12.27 -3.04 2.96
N THR A 155 12.63 -4.32 3.04
CA THR A 155 11.91 -5.33 3.82
C THR A 155 12.82 -5.93 4.89
N MET A 156 12.26 -6.28 6.04
CA MET A 156 13.00 -6.91 7.12
C MET A 156 12.21 -8.04 7.77
N GLY A 157 12.96 -8.99 8.29
CA GLY A 157 12.47 -10.02 9.20
C GLY A 157 13.34 -10.12 10.42
N PHE A 158 12.74 -10.42 11.55
CA PHE A 158 13.41 -10.65 12.82
C PHE A 158 12.81 -11.86 13.50
N ASN A 159 13.65 -12.73 14.04
CA ASN A 159 13.24 -13.80 14.92
C ASN A 159 14.15 -13.88 16.15
N LEU A 160 13.53 -14.07 17.29
CA LEU A 160 14.19 -14.35 18.57
C LEU A 160 13.54 -15.57 19.17
N GLY A 161 14.34 -16.52 19.62
CA GLY A 161 13.89 -17.64 20.38
C GLY A 161 14.83 -17.97 21.52
N PHE A 162 14.31 -18.51 22.61
CA PHE A 162 15.14 -19.10 23.66
C PHE A 162 14.46 -20.32 24.32
N ASN A 163 15.29 -21.19 24.87
CA ASN A 163 14.87 -22.29 25.72
C ASN A 163 15.62 -22.22 27.05
N TRP A 164 14.91 -22.35 28.15
CA TRP A 164 15.47 -22.34 29.48
C TRP A 164 14.73 -23.29 30.41
N LYS A 165 15.37 -24.40 30.79
CA LYS A 165 14.83 -25.39 31.75
C LYS A 165 13.42 -25.89 31.45
N GLY A 166 13.08 -26.04 30.19
CA GLY A 166 11.74 -26.45 29.71
C GLY A 166 10.83 -25.32 29.33
N LEU A 167 11.15 -24.06 29.67
CA LEU A 167 10.49 -22.89 29.15
C LEU A 167 11.02 -22.61 27.74
N ASP A 168 10.14 -22.40 26.78
CA ASP A 168 10.47 -21.91 25.45
C ASP A 168 9.69 -20.61 25.14
N PHE A 169 10.38 -19.71 24.48
CA PHE A 169 9.81 -18.45 24.03
C PHE A 169 10.28 -18.14 22.60
N SER A 170 9.39 -17.63 21.79
CA SER A 170 9.78 -17.12 20.48
C SER A 170 8.95 -15.90 20.05
N VAL A 171 9.61 -15.01 19.33
CA VAL A 171 8.99 -13.85 18.67
C VAL A 171 9.45 -13.85 17.22
N VAL A 172 8.51 -13.57 16.32
CA VAL A 172 8.77 -13.34 14.90
C VAL A 172 8.16 -12.00 14.53
N ALA A 173 8.93 -11.16 13.84
CA ALA A 173 8.48 -9.88 13.33
C ALA A 173 8.88 -9.73 11.86
N ASN A 174 8.11 -8.97 11.10
CA ASN A 174 8.39 -8.58 9.73
C ASN A 174 7.98 -7.14 9.50
N GLY A 175 8.62 -6.48 8.55
CA GLY A 175 8.31 -5.09 8.20
C GLY A 175 8.62 -4.80 6.74
N ALA A 176 7.94 -3.79 6.20
CA ALA A 176 8.19 -3.23 4.88
C ALA A 176 8.14 -1.71 4.98
N PHE A 177 9.03 -1.04 4.26
CA PHE A 177 9.27 0.39 4.38
C PHE A 177 9.56 1.00 3.00
N GLY A 178 9.18 2.28 2.82
CA GLY A 178 9.35 3.03 1.59
C GLY A 178 8.24 2.83 0.57
N GLN A 179 7.16 2.15 0.93
CA GLN A 179 5.99 1.93 0.09
C GLN A 179 4.87 2.92 0.42
N GLN A 180 4.06 3.23 -0.59
CA GLN A 180 2.82 3.98 -0.43
C GLN A 180 1.61 3.08 -0.69
N ILE A 181 0.47 3.46 -0.10
CA ILE A 181 -0.81 2.79 -0.29
C ILE A 181 -1.82 3.80 -0.82
N VAL A 182 -2.47 3.46 -1.93
CA VAL A 182 -3.66 4.15 -2.45
C VAL A 182 -4.87 3.60 -1.73
N GLN A 183 -5.53 4.43 -0.92
CA GLN A 183 -6.75 4.07 -0.22
C GLN A 183 -7.98 4.57 -0.99
N SER A 184 -8.86 3.65 -1.39
CA SER A 184 -10.12 3.98 -2.08
C SER A 184 -11.25 3.12 -1.53
N TYR A 185 -11.95 3.62 -0.50
CA TYR A 185 -12.99 2.88 0.21
C TYR A 185 -14.40 3.25 -0.21
N ARG A 186 -14.58 4.31 -0.98
CA ARG A 186 -15.88 4.76 -1.41
C ARG A 186 -15.83 5.52 -2.74
N ASN A 187 -16.99 5.63 -3.36
CA ASN A 187 -17.24 6.58 -4.45
C ASN A 187 -17.68 7.92 -3.87
N HIS A 188 -16.85 8.96 -3.99
CA HIS A 188 -17.13 10.30 -3.47
C HIS A 188 -18.16 11.07 -4.30
N THR A 189 -18.40 10.64 -5.53
CA THR A 189 -19.43 11.24 -6.41
C THR A 189 -20.80 10.59 -6.23
N SER A 190 -20.90 9.46 -5.53
CA SER A 190 -22.17 8.78 -5.26
C SER A 190 -22.84 9.33 -4.02
N LYS A 191 -24.07 9.79 -4.18
CA LYS A 191 -24.93 10.25 -3.07
C LYS A 191 -25.36 9.12 -2.14
N GLN A 192 -25.35 7.87 -2.61
CA GLN A 192 -25.74 6.69 -1.86
C GLN A 192 -24.59 6.01 -1.09
N ALA A 193 -23.34 6.35 -1.40
CA ALA A 193 -22.20 5.74 -0.73
C ALA A 193 -22.05 6.27 0.70
N ASN A 194 -21.88 5.37 1.66
CA ASN A 194 -21.64 5.72 3.06
C ASN A 194 -20.28 6.41 3.23
N TYR A 195 -20.23 7.33 4.18
CA TYR A 195 -18.98 7.96 4.60
C TYR A 195 -18.28 7.11 5.66
N THR A 196 -16.94 7.10 5.64
CA THR A 196 -16.14 6.69 6.78
C THR A 196 -16.16 7.77 7.86
N THR A 197 -15.76 7.45 9.09
CA THR A 197 -15.66 8.43 10.18
C THR A 197 -14.67 9.55 9.91
N ALA A 198 -13.73 9.36 8.97
CA ALA A 198 -12.79 10.40 8.54
C ALA A 198 -13.48 11.68 8.06
N ILE A 199 -14.72 11.58 7.52
CA ILE A 199 -15.51 12.73 7.07
C ILE A 199 -15.82 13.74 8.19
N LEU A 200 -15.78 13.30 9.45
CA LEU A 200 -15.98 14.20 10.60
C LEU A 200 -14.87 15.25 10.70
N GLY A 201 -13.68 14.96 10.16
CA GLY A 201 -12.55 15.89 10.07
C GLY A 201 -12.52 16.71 8.77
N ARG A 202 -13.62 16.79 8.00
CA ARG A 202 -13.69 17.59 6.79
C ARG A 202 -13.67 19.09 7.06
N TRP A 203 -13.36 19.85 6.03
CA TRP A 203 -13.49 21.30 6.08
C TRP A 203 -14.97 21.70 6.22
N THR A 204 -15.28 22.50 7.23
CA THR A 204 -16.62 23.08 7.53
C THR A 204 -16.56 24.58 7.74
N GLY A 205 -15.38 25.17 7.62
CA GLY A 205 -15.07 26.58 7.80
C GLY A 205 -13.58 26.79 7.93
N GLU A 206 -13.13 28.02 7.91
CA GLU A 206 -11.72 28.38 8.00
C GLU A 206 -11.04 27.74 9.21
N GLY A 207 -9.87 27.11 9.01
CA GLY A 207 -9.07 26.46 10.04
C GLY A 207 -9.54 25.09 10.50
N THR A 208 -10.68 24.57 10.00
CA THR A 208 -11.22 23.28 10.48
C THR A 208 -10.56 22.06 9.84
N SER A 209 -10.06 22.16 8.61
CA SER A 209 -9.30 21.12 7.93
C SER A 209 -8.42 21.69 6.83
N ASN A 210 -7.23 21.08 6.64
CA ASN A 210 -6.35 21.34 5.49
C ASN A 210 -6.07 20.07 4.69
N ARG A 211 -6.81 18.98 4.93
CA ARG A 211 -6.60 17.69 4.27
C ARG A 211 -7.89 17.14 3.64
N ILE A 212 -9.01 17.19 4.35
CA ILE A 212 -10.28 16.63 3.86
C ILE A 212 -11.15 17.79 3.39
N PRO A 213 -11.49 17.86 2.09
CA PRO A 213 -12.26 18.96 1.52
C PRO A 213 -13.69 19.01 2.04
N ARG A 214 -14.37 20.09 1.73
CA ARG A 214 -15.80 20.23 1.96
C ARG A 214 -16.58 19.17 1.20
N VAL A 215 -17.73 18.77 1.75
CA VAL A 215 -18.66 17.89 1.04
C VAL A 215 -19.54 18.75 0.13
N THR A 216 -19.53 18.45 -1.13
CA THR A 216 -20.33 19.14 -2.14
C THR A 216 -20.59 18.21 -3.32
N ASP A 217 -21.64 18.49 -4.08
CA ASP A 217 -21.96 17.78 -5.31
C ASP A 217 -21.12 18.31 -6.48
N GLN A 218 -20.72 17.41 -7.38
CA GLN A 218 -20.21 17.73 -8.71
C GLN A 218 -18.97 18.65 -8.76
N ASN A 219 -18.06 18.53 -7.79
CA ASN A 219 -16.77 19.21 -7.84
C ASN A 219 -15.63 18.25 -8.18
N LEU A 220 -14.45 18.83 -8.45
CA LEU A 220 -13.25 18.11 -8.84
C LEU A 220 -12.32 17.78 -7.63
N ASN A 221 -12.76 17.99 -6.39
CA ASN A 221 -11.94 17.76 -5.19
C ASN A 221 -11.39 16.33 -5.10
N TRP A 222 -12.11 15.36 -5.63
CA TRP A 222 -11.76 13.94 -5.57
C TRP A 222 -11.16 13.42 -6.88
N GLN A 223 -10.41 14.27 -7.59
CA GLN A 223 -9.48 13.79 -8.61
C GLN A 223 -8.38 13.00 -7.96
N PHE A 224 -7.87 11.96 -8.65
CA PHE A 224 -6.78 11.16 -8.10
C PHE A 224 -5.54 12.01 -7.82
N SER A 225 -5.14 12.03 -6.59
CA SER A 225 -4.10 12.90 -6.04
C SER A 225 -3.45 12.26 -4.80
N ASP A 226 -2.51 12.96 -4.21
CA ASP A 226 -1.88 12.57 -2.95
C ASP A 226 -2.86 12.50 -1.75
N LEU A 227 -4.11 12.96 -1.91
CA LEU A 227 -5.18 12.73 -0.93
C LEU A 227 -5.54 11.23 -0.77
N TYR A 228 -5.34 10.44 -1.82
CA TYR A 228 -5.57 8.98 -1.83
C TYR A 228 -4.34 8.21 -1.37
N VAL A 229 -3.17 8.84 -1.36
CA VAL A 229 -1.88 8.17 -1.12
C VAL A 229 -1.47 8.35 0.34
N GLN A 230 -1.15 7.25 0.99
CA GLN A 230 -0.70 7.22 2.38
C GLN A 230 0.62 6.48 2.51
N ASP A 231 1.35 6.78 3.59
CA ASP A 231 2.53 6.03 4.01
C ASP A 231 2.12 4.58 4.35
N GLY A 232 2.69 3.62 3.65
CA GLY A 232 2.42 2.19 3.83
C GLY A 232 3.43 1.46 4.70
N ASP A 233 4.36 2.18 5.34
CA ASP A 233 5.37 1.59 6.21
C ASP A 233 4.75 0.84 7.39
N TYR A 234 5.28 -0.33 7.68
CA TYR A 234 4.85 -1.06 8.86
C TYR A 234 5.94 -1.96 9.45
N LEU A 235 5.80 -2.22 10.75
CA LEU A 235 6.47 -3.30 11.48
C LEU A 235 5.41 -4.14 12.19
N ARG A 236 5.36 -5.43 11.90
CA ARG A 236 4.42 -6.37 12.51
C ARG A 236 5.14 -7.39 13.37
N ILE A 237 4.69 -7.55 14.62
CA ILE A 237 5.00 -8.72 15.41
C ILE A 237 3.99 -9.80 15.01
N SER A 238 4.44 -10.66 14.09
CA SER A 238 3.57 -11.65 13.43
C SER A 238 3.29 -12.86 14.31
N ASN A 239 4.20 -13.17 15.25
CA ASN A 239 3.98 -14.29 16.16
C ASN A 239 4.72 -14.09 17.48
N ILE A 240 4.07 -14.45 18.59
CA ILE A 240 4.65 -14.58 19.92
C ILE A 240 4.20 -15.93 20.46
N THR A 241 5.15 -16.78 20.86
CA THR A 241 4.86 -18.09 21.47
C THR A 241 5.56 -18.19 22.80
N LEU A 242 4.86 -18.70 23.81
CA LEU A 242 5.39 -19.06 25.09
C LEU A 242 4.94 -20.48 25.42
N GLY A 243 5.87 -21.37 25.67
CA GLY A 243 5.60 -22.77 26.00
C GLY A 243 6.38 -23.25 27.22
N TYR A 244 5.89 -24.29 27.84
CA TYR A 244 6.61 -24.97 28.92
C TYR A 244 6.43 -26.50 28.82
N ASP A 245 7.52 -27.23 28.92
CA ASP A 245 7.54 -28.70 28.95
C ASP A 245 7.47 -29.22 30.39
N PHE A 246 6.31 -29.77 30.74
CA PHE A 246 6.01 -30.33 32.05
C PHE A 246 6.51 -31.75 32.25
N ALA A 247 7.11 -32.42 31.23
CA ALA A 247 7.48 -33.84 31.35
C ALA A 247 8.37 -34.15 32.57
N LYS A 248 9.34 -33.26 32.86
CA LYS A 248 10.21 -33.40 34.04
C LYS A 248 9.46 -33.25 35.38
N LEU A 249 8.41 -32.45 35.42
CA LEU A 249 7.59 -32.24 36.63
C LEU A 249 6.59 -33.39 36.87
N LEU A 250 6.05 -33.93 35.77
CA LEU A 250 5.07 -35.03 35.83
C LEU A 250 5.71 -36.36 36.29
N ARG A 251 7.02 -36.52 36.17
CA ARG A 251 7.79 -37.75 36.56
C ARG A 251 7.17 -39.04 35.99
N CYS A 252 6.42 -38.94 34.86
CA CYS A 252 5.81 -40.07 34.21
C CYS A 252 6.81 -40.71 33.24
N LYS A 253 7.06 -42.03 33.42
CA LYS A 253 8.02 -42.77 32.57
C LYS A 253 7.50 -43.00 31.14
N VAL A 254 6.21 -42.87 30.91
CA VAL A 254 5.57 -43.10 29.59
C VAL A 254 5.54 -41.84 28.76
N ILE A 255 5.51 -40.67 29.38
CA ILE A 255 5.46 -39.38 28.68
C ILE A 255 6.86 -38.79 28.62
N SER A 256 7.44 -38.73 27.42
CA SER A 256 8.78 -38.16 27.20
C SER A 256 8.74 -36.64 26.97
N GLN A 257 7.58 -36.06 26.54
CA GLN A 257 7.34 -34.63 26.41
C GLN A 257 5.89 -34.30 26.71
N CYS A 258 5.66 -33.24 27.48
CA CYS A 258 4.34 -32.68 27.74
C CYS A 258 4.46 -31.14 27.68
N ARG A 259 4.45 -30.59 26.45
CA ARG A 259 4.58 -29.16 26.26
C ARG A 259 3.22 -28.52 26.15
N ILE A 260 2.90 -27.57 27.04
CA ILE A 260 1.75 -26.68 26.96
C ILE A 260 2.23 -25.32 26.47
N TYR A 261 1.52 -24.73 25.52
CA TYR A 261 1.92 -23.45 24.97
C TYR A 261 0.74 -22.54 24.69
N ALA A 262 1.01 -21.23 24.73
CA ALA A 262 0.15 -20.19 24.23
C ALA A 262 0.86 -19.46 23.07
N GLN A 263 0.11 -19.08 22.06
CA GLN A 263 0.60 -18.37 20.87
C GLN A 263 -0.34 -17.25 20.51
N VAL A 264 0.22 -16.10 20.16
CA VAL A 264 -0.53 -14.97 19.60
C VAL A 264 -0.01 -14.70 18.20
N GLN A 265 -0.89 -14.82 17.20
CA GLN A 265 -0.60 -14.47 15.82
C GLN A 265 -1.09 -13.06 15.52
N ASN A 266 -0.36 -12.33 14.67
CA ASN A 266 -0.63 -10.92 14.36
C ASN A 266 -0.78 -10.07 15.63
N ALA A 267 0.18 -10.22 16.56
CA ALA A 267 0.09 -9.68 17.91
C ALA A 267 -0.01 -8.16 17.91
N PHE A 268 0.86 -7.49 17.14
CA PHE A 268 0.91 -6.02 17.05
C PHE A 268 1.35 -5.60 15.64
N THR A 269 0.75 -4.51 15.15
CA THR A 269 1.18 -3.84 13.92
C THR A 269 1.42 -2.37 14.24
N PHE A 270 2.63 -1.90 13.96
CA PHE A 270 3.04 -0.50 14.11
C PHE A 270 3.08 0.11 12.72
N THR A 271 2.23 1.09 12.45
CA THR A 271 2.11 1.77 11.16
C THR A 271 1.49 3.15 11.35
N LYS A 272 1.69 4.03 10.36
CA LYS A 272 1.00 5.30 10.24
C LYS A 272 -0.19 5.23 9.28
N TYR A 273 -0.34 4.10 8.57
CA TYR A 273 -1.46 3.88 7.69
C TYR A 273 -2.77 3.85 8.50
N ASP A 274 -3.74 4.66 8.10
CA ASP A 274 -5.03 4.79 8.80
C ASP A 274 -6.12 3.83 8.30
N GLY A 275 -5.79 2.98 7.30
CA GLY A 275 -6.67 1.94 6.80
C GLY A 275 -6.68 0.67 7.65
N MET A 276 -7.26 -0.39 7.12
CA MET A 276 -7.48 -1.64 7.87
C MET A 276 -6.21 -2.46 8.10
N ASP A 277 -5.35 -2.59 7.08
CA ASP A 277 -4.10 -3.37 7.15
C ASP A 277 -3.08 -2.78 6.16
N PRO A 278 -1.87 -2.44 6.58
CA PRO A 278 -0.84 -1.91 5.68
C PRO A 278 -0.19 -2.97 4.78
N GLU A 279 -0.40 -4.25 5.03
CA GLU A 279 0.15 -5.33 4.23
C GLU A 279 -0.74 -5.63 3.02
N ILE A 280 -0.79 -4.66 2.10
CA ILE A 280 -1.58 -4.71 0.88
C ILE A 280 -0.66 -5.15 -0.26
N GLY A 281 -0.77 -6.44 -0.66
CA GLY A 281 -0.02 -6.98 -1.78
C GLY A 281 -0.75 -6.96 -3.13
N TYR A 282 -1.96 -6.44 -3.16
CA TYR A 282 -2.85 -6.57 -4.30
C TYR A 282 -2.75 -5.39 -5.27
N GLY A 283 -2.71 -5.70 -6.56
CA GLY A 283 -3.11 -4.82 -7.63
C GLY A 283 -4.50 -5.23 -8.15
N PRO A 284 -5.30 -4.31 -8.72
CA PRO A 284 -6.61 -4.67 -9.27
C PRO A 284 -6.48 -5.77 -10.31
N GLU A 285 -7.21 -6.86 -10.13
CA GLU A 285 -7.40 -7.88 -11.15
C GLU A 285 -8.28 -7.29 -12.24
N GLY A 286 -7.66 -6.78 -13.32
CA GLY A 286 -8.38 -6.35 -14.50
C GLY A 286 -8.47 -7.48 -15.53
N ASP A 287 -9.53 -7.52 -16.31
CA ASP A 287 -9.74 -8.45 -17.44
C ASP A 287 -8.60 -8.42 -18.48
N ASN A 288 -7.68 -7.48 -18.39
CA ASN A 288 -6.57 -7.26 -19.32
C ASN A 288 -5.20 -7.71 -18.80
N GLY A 289 -5.12 -8.39 -17.65
CA GLY A 289 -3.86 -8.91 -17.10
C GLY A 289 -2.87 -7.85 -16.65
N GLN A 290 -3.32 -6.64 -16.32
CA GLN A 290 -2.47 -5.54 -15.85
C GLN A 290 -2.28 -5.54 -14.32
N GLY A 291 -2.14 -6.71 -13.71
CA GLY A 291 -1.88 -6.88 -12.27
C GLY A 291 -0.45 -6.51 -11.84
N TRP A 292 0.16 -5.49 -12.47
CA TRP A 292 1.52 -5.06 -12.18
C TRP A 292 1.62 -3.82 -11.26
N VAL A 293 0.47 -3.35 -10.73
CA VAL A 293 0.42 -2.36 -9.64
C VAL A 293 0.20 -3.06 -8.30
N SER A 294 0.81 -2.58 -7.24
CA SER A 294 0.61 -3.02 -5.86
C SER A 294 0.27 -1.84 -4.94
N GLY A 295 -0.13 -2.11 -3.70
CA GLY A 295 -0.43 -1.05 -2.74
C GLY A 295 -1.76 -0.35 -2.99
N VAL A 296 -2.78 -1.03 -3.54
CA VAL A 296 -4.13 -0.47 -3.73
C VAL A 296 -5.09 -1.13 -2.74
N ASP A 297 -5.61 -0.35 -1.79
CA ASP A 297 -6.55 -0.79 -0.77
C ASP A 297 -7.98 -0.37 -1.13
N LEU A 298 -8.77 -1.35 -1.55
CA LEU A 298 -10.20 -1.21 -1.86
C LEU A 298 -11.11 -1.68 -0.71
N GLY A 299 -10.58 -1.81 0.51
CA GLY A 299 -11.32 -2.27 1.68
C GLY A 299 -11.11 -3.76 1.97
N TYR A 300 -9.88 -4.25 1.85
CA TYR A 300 -9.54 -5.61 2.21
C TYR A 300 -9.70 -5.86 3.70
N TYR A 301 -10.21 -7.05 4.01
CA TYR A 301 -10.40 -7.45 5.39
C TYR A 301 -9.04 -7.62 6.10
N PRO A 302 -8.84 -6.98 7.27
CA PRO A 302 -7.56 -7.04 7.96
C PRO A 302 -7.30 -8.44 8.53
N ARG A 303 -6.03 -8.81 8.66
CA ARG A 303 -5.62 -10.08 9.28
C ARG A 303 -6.05 -10.10 10.75
N PRO A 304 -6.79 -11.13 11.18
CA PRO A 304 -7.26 -11.22 12.57
C PRO A 304 -6.10 -11.50 13.52
N ARG A 305 -6.16 -10.92 14.71
CA ARG A 305 -5.32 -11.38 15.83
C ARG A 305 -5.88 -12.68 16.35
N THR A 306 -5.06 -13.73 16.38
CA THR A 306 -5.49 -15.06 16.81
C THR A 306 -4.71 -15.49 18.04
N VAL A 307 -5.42 -15.95 19.06
CA VAL A 307 -4.83 -16.55 20.28
C VAL A 307 -5.07 -18.04 20.24
N LEU A 308 -3.98 -18.83 20.36
CA LEU A 308 -4.03 -20.28 20.35
C LEU A 308 -3.45 -20.83 21.65
N PHE A 309 -4.06 -21.89 22.13
CA PHE A 309 -3.52 -22.73 23.20
C PHE A 309 -3.35 -24.14 22.66
N GLY A 310 -2.23 -24.77 22.98
CA GLY A 310 -1.96 -26.12 22.48
C GLY A 310 -1.21 -26.98 23.48
N VAL A 311 -1.33 -28.28 23.30
CA VAL A 311 -0.62 -29.31 24.08
C VAL A 311 0.06 -30.27 23.10
N ASN A 312 1.36 -30.46 23.28
CA ASN A 312 2.14 -31.46 22.54
C ASN A 312 2.54 -32.58 23.49
N LEU A 313 2.08 -33.78 23.22
CA LEU A 313 2.45 -34.99 24.00
C LEU A 313 3.29 -35.91 23.13
N LYS A 314 4.37 -36.43 23.74
CA LYS A 314 5.21 -37.47 23.16
C LYS A 314 5.37 -38.62 24.18
N PHE A 315 5.07 -39.82 23.74
CA PHE A 315 5.19 -41.06 24.51
C PHE A 315 6.50 -41.77 24.23
#